data_66e3fb8f907ef9cbf49476d8aaa4274f
#
_entry.id   66e3fb8f907ef9cbf49476d8aaa4274f
#
_cell.length_a   1.000
_cell.length_b   1.000
_cell.length_c   1.000
_cell.angle_alpha   90.00
_cell.angle_beta   90.00
_cell.angle_gamma   90.00
#
_symmetry.space_group_name_H-M   'P 1'
#
loop_
_entity.id
_entity.type
_entity.pdbx_description
1 polymer ?
#
loop_
_entity_poly.entity_id
_entity_poly.type
_entity_poly.pdbx_seq_one_letter_code
_entity_poly.pdbx_strand_id
1 'polypeptide(L)'
;MKNLEHINLPFNIELFAKQVVEGFITGKHQSPYHGFSVEFAEHRLYNTGESTKHIDWKLYGRTDKLFNKRYKEETNLRCQLVIDASSSMYYPNFEKPTLEKPNKLLLSVYASAVMMNLLKKQRDAVGLSVFTDKLDVHTPNKTTQRHHRVIYHELENLLKVDAKASIKKTASIDALHQISEMVHKRSLVMIFTDFISNDKTLDEQFEAYKHLKHNKHEVILFYLSEPTTEINLEFDNKPYKFIDVESGEEMKLSPHLYAESFKKQSQNHLKELKLKCLQYKIDLVEVDINKGFDTILNSYLLKRQKMF
;
A
#
# COMPACT_ATOMS: atom_id res chain seq x y z
N MET A 1 -21.52 -5.62 0.26
CA MET A 1 -20.50 -6.35 -0.54
C MET A 1 -21.03 -7.40 -1.53
N LYS A 2 -22.34 -7.46 -1.83
CA LYS A 2 -22.89 -8.46 -2.76
C LYS A 2 -22.76 -8.13 -4.27
N ASN A 3 -22.17 -7.00 -4.67
CA ASN A 3 -22.15 -6.54 -6.08
C ASN A 3 -20.77 -6.56 -6.76
N LEU A 4 -19.74 -7.15 -6.14
CA LEU A 4 -18.43 -7.31 -6.78
C LEU A 4 -18.28 -8.68 -7.50
N GLU A 5 -19.26 -9.58 -7.32
CA GLU A 5 -19.22 -10.97 -7.79
C GLU A 5 -19.33 -11.12 -9.33
N HIS A 6 -19.59 -10.04 -10.08
CA HIS A 6 -19.74 -10.08 -11.55
C HIS A 6 -18.83 -9.12 -12.31
N ILE A 7 -17.75 -8.62 -11.68
CA ILE A 7 -16.77 -7.84 -12.44
C ILE A 7 -15.87 -8.85 -13.16
N ASN A 8 -16.24 -9.20 -14.40
CA ASN A 8 -15.30 -9.79 -15.35
C ASN A 8 -14.06 -8.91 -15.32
N LEU A 9 -12.86 -9.50 -15.12
CA LEU A 9 -11.58 -8.79 -15.12
C LEU A 9 -11.60 -7.74 -16.23
N PRO A 10 -11.73 -6.45 -15.90
CA PRO A 10 -11.79 -5.46 -16.95
C PRO A 10 -10.39 -5.41 -17.58
N PHE A 11 -10.34 -5.36 -18.90
CA PHE A 11 -9.13 -5.14 -19.69
C PHE A 11 -8.38 -3.85 -19.29
N ASN A 12 -8.95 -3.06 -18.38
CA ASN A 12 -8.44 -1.77 -17.95
C ASN A 12 -8.45 -1.66 -16.41
N ILE A 13 -7.27 -1.76 -15.81
CA ILE A 13 -7.05 -1.65 -14.36
C ILE A 13 -7.50 -0.28 -13.79
N GLU A 14 -7.42 0.81 -14.60
CA GLU A 14 -7.89 2.13 -14.19
C GLU A 14 -9.40 2.15 -14.00
N LEU A 15 -10.17 1.51 -14.90
CA LEU A 15 -11.63 1.44 -14.78
C LEU A 15 -12.04 0.64 -13.54
N PHE A 16 -11.38 -0.49 -13.31
CA PHE A 16 -11.60 -1.28 -12.08
C PHE A 16 -11.35 -0.45 -10.83
N ALA A 17 -10.19 0.19 -10.74
CA ALA A 17 -9.83 1.03 -9.59
C ALA A 17 -10.87 2.15 -9.35
N LYS A 18 -11.38 2.76 -10.41
CA LYS A 18 -12.44 3.77 -10.33
C LYS A 18 -13.71 3.20 -9.73
N GLN A 19 -14.17 2.04 -10.20
CA GLN A 19 -15.39 1.39 -9.72
C GLN A 19 -15.28 1.01 -8.23
N VAL A 20 -14.15 0.44 -7.81
CA VAL A 20 -13.90 0.07 -6.40
C VAL A 20 -13.94 1.31 -5.51
N VAL A 21 -13.24 2.39 -5.88
CA VAL A 21 -13.23 3.64 -5.10
C VAL A 21 -14.63 4.29 -5.05
N GLU A 22 -15.36 4.30 -6.14
CA GLU A 22 -16.73 4.84 -6.18
C GLU A 22 -17.68 4.01 -5.32
N GLY A 23 -17.63 2.69 -5.41
CA GLY A 23 -18.40 1.78 -4.57
C GLY A 23 -18.09 1.94 -3.08
N PHE A 24 -16.81 2.07 -2.74
CA PHE A 24 -16.36 2.30 -1.37
C PHE A 24 -16.84 3.64 -0.80
N ILE A 25 -16.72 4.73 -1.56
CA ILE A 25 -17.19 6.06 -1.16
C ILE A 25 -18.72 6.06 -1.03
N THR A 26 -19.44 5.48 -2.00
CA THR A 26 -20.91 5.45 -2.00
C THR A 26 -21.47 4.54 -0.91
N GLY A 27 -20.85 3.41 -0.62
CA GLY A 27 -21.27 2.47 0.43
C GLY A 27 -21.12 3.02 1.85
N LYS A 28 -20.33 4.07 2.05
CA LYS A 28 -20.11 4.73 3.34
C LYS A 28 -20.92 6.01 3.54
N HIS A 29 -22.14 6.10 3.01
CA HIS A 29 -23.03 7.28 3.12
C HIS A 29 -23.33 7.78 4.54
N GLN A 30 -22.85 7.12 5.58
CA GLN A 30 -22.92 7.61 6.98
C GLN A 30 -21.55 8.01 7.55
N SER A 31 -20.52 8.07 6.73
CA SER A 31 -19.17 8.45 7.18
C SER A 31 -19.00 9.97 7.16
N PRO A 32 -18.31 10.57 8.15
CA PRO A 32 -18.04 12.03 8.22
C PRO A 32 -17.12 12.55 7.12
N TYR A 33 -16.93 11.79 6.05
CA TYR A 33 -16.07 12.13 4.89
C TYR A 33 -16.77 13.06 3.88
N HIS A 34 -17.63 13.95 4.35
CA HIS A 34 -18.18 15.01 3.51
C HIS A 34 -17.13 16.12 3.35
N GLY A 35 -16.66 16.26 2.10
CA GLY A 35 -15.99 17.46 1.64
C GLY A 35 -14.48 17.49 1.83
N PHE A 36 -13.73 16.82 0.96
CA PHE A 36 -12.40 17.31 0.60
C PHE A 36 -12.53 18.53 -0.33
N SER A 37 -13.09 19.57 0.18
CA SER A 37 -13.09 20.90 -0.40
C SER A 37 -12.05 21.72 0.37
N VAL A 38 -11.40 22.63 -0.29
CA VAL A 38 -10.57 23.66 0.35
C VAL A 38 -11.43 24.33 1.43
N GLU A 39 -11.37 23.81 2.67
CA GLU A 39 -12.16 24.34 3.75
C GLU A 39 -11.56 25.67 4.18
N PHE A 40 -12.39 26.68 4.13
CA PHE A 40 -12.19 27.93 4.82
C PHE A 40 -11.89 27.61 6.29
N ALA A 41 -10.64 27.85 6.75
CA ALA A 41 -10.23 27.48 8.09
C ALA A 41 -10.72 28.49 9.13
N GLU A 42 -10.44 29.77 8.91
CA GLU A 42 -10.83 30.86 9.82
C GLU A 42 -10.61 32.23 9.19
N HIS A 43 -11.31 33.24 9.73
CA HIS A 43 -10.99 34.64 9.51
C HIS A 43 -10.03 35.10 10.62
N ARG A 44 -8.81 35.50 10.24
CA ARG A 44 -7.88 36.15 11.14
C ARG A 44 -7.88 37.66 10.90
N LEU A 45 -7.86 38.44 11.95
CA LEU A 45 -7.67 39.88 11.82
C LEU A 45 -6.39 40.19 11.02
N TYR A 46 -6.52 41.07 10.05
CA TYR A 46 -5.40 41.52 9.24
C TYR A 46 -4.44 42.36 10.11
N ASN A 47 -3.18 42.05 10.08
CA ASN A 47 -2.14 42.85 10.70
C ASN A 47 -1.44 43.70 9.65
N THR A 48 -1.14 44.96 9.98
CA THR A 48 -0.45 45.91 9.10
C THR A 48 0.92 45.31 8.65
N GLY A 49 1.12 45.22 7.34
CA GLY A 49 2.33 44.61 6.76
C GLY A 49 2.11 43.21 6.15
N GLU A 50 0.94 42.60 6.35
CA GLU A 50 0.62 41.32 5.68
C GLU A 50 0.14 41.56 4.22
N SER A 51 0.19 40.53 3.40
CA SER A 51 -0.31 40.58 2.01
C SER A 51 -1.82 40.87 1.95
N THR A 52 -2.22 41.86 1.18
CA THR A 52 -3.63 42.20 0.98
C THR A 52 -4.39 41.24 0.05
N LYS A 53 -3.69 40.30 -0.58
CA LYS A 53 -4.26 39.35 -1.56
C LYS A 53 -5.36 38.45 -0.99
N HIS A 54 -5.33 38.20 0.30
CA HIS A 54 -6.21 37.24 0.98
C HIS A 54 -7.26 37.96 1.86
N ILE A 55 -7.40 39.28 1.75
CA ILE A 55 -8.41 40.00 2.50
C ILE A 55 -9.82 39.63 2.02
N ASP A 56 -10.71 39.36 2.99
CA ASP A 56 -12.14 39.15 2.70
C ASP A 56 -12.90 40.48 2.60
N TRP A 57 -12.96 41.00 1.40
CA TRP A 57 -13.67 42.29 1.12
C TRP A 57 -15.17 42.19 1.38
N LYS A 58 -15.79 41.00 1.30
CA LYS A 58 -17.21 40.82 1.63
C LYS A 58 -17.45 40.92 3.14
N LEU A 59 -16.52 40.38 3.93
CA LEU A 59 -16.61 40.47 5.38
C LEU A 59 -16.30 41.91 5.86
N TYR A 60 -15.32 42.57 5.23
CA TYR A 60 -15.02 43.97 5.47
C TYR A 60 -16.25 44.88 5.28
N GLY A 61 -16.98 44.73 4.19
CA GLY A 61 -18.21 45.50 3.91
C GLY A 61 -19.36 45.26 4.90
N ARG A 62 -19.26 44.25 5.79
CA ARG A 62 -20.25 43.96 6.83
C ARG A 62 -19.82 44.38 8.23
N THR A 63 -18.51 44.37 8.48
CA THR A 63 -17.96 44.48 9.83
C THR A 63 -17.02 45.64 10.04
N ASP A 64 -16.66 46.36 8.97
CA ASP A 64 -15.63 47.42 8.93
C ASP A 64 -14.26 46.99 9.51
N LYS A 65 -14.04 45.68 9.59
CA LYS A 65 -12.76 45.07 10.07
C LYS A 65 -12.14 44.26 8.96
N LEU A 66 -10.83 44.46 8.78
CA LEU A 66 -10.06 43.70 7.80
C LEU A 66 -9.74 42.31 8.33
N PHE A 67 -10.14 41.28 7.62
CA PHE A 67 -9.85 39.89 7.90
C PHE A 67 -9.15 39.24 6.72
N ASN A 68 -8.08 38.51 6.99
CA ASN A 68 -7.45 37.60 6.06
C ASN A 68 -8.14 36.23 6.09
N LYS A 69 -8.54 35.73 4.91
CA LYS A 69 -8.96 34.34 4.75
C LYS A 69 -7.73 33.46 4.95
N ARG A 70 -7.70 32.71 6.01
CA ARG A 70 -6.80 31.56 6.13
C ARG A 70 -7.47 30.36 5.47
N TYR A 71 -6.82 29.86 4.49
CA TYR A 71 -7.12 28.55 3.94
C TYR A 71 -6.22 27.57 4.68
N LYS A 72 -6.75 26.40 5.10
CA LYS A 72 -5.87 25.27 5.40
C LYS A 72 -5.11 25.00 4.10
N GLU A 73 -3.80 25.18 4.11
CA GLU A 73 -2.98 24.69 3.02
C GLU A 73 -3.21 23.19 2.98
N GLU A 74 -3.95 22.71 2.00
CA GLU A 74 -3.90 21.30 1.63
C GLU A 74 -2.47 21.05 1.16
N THR A 75 -1.63 20.59 2.07
CA THR A 75 -0.33 20.07 1.69
C THR A 75 -0.62 18.83 0.86
N ASN A 76 -0.47 18.94 -0.46
CA ASN A 76 -0.61 17.80 -1.35
C ASN A 76 0.30 16.69 -0.85
N LEU A 77 -0.30 15.62 -0.34
CA LEU A 77 0.44 14.47 0.15
C LEU A 77 1.24 13.87 -1.01
N ARG A 78 2.48 13.50 -0.76
CA ARG A 78 3.28 12.70 -1.67
C ARG A 78 3.23 11.26 -1.20
N CYS A 79 2.77 10.37 -2.05
CA CYS A 79 2.64 8.97 -1.73
C CYS A 79 3.46 8.12 -2.70
N GLN A 80 4.35 7.29 -2.17
CA GLN A 80 5.08 6.29 -2.93
C GLN A 80 4.47 4.92 -2.66
N LEU A 81 3.92 4.30 -3.70
CA LEU A 81 3.48 2.92 -3.69
C LEU A 81 4.70 2.04 -3.97
N VAL A 82 4.95 1.07 -3.12
CA VAL A 82 6.09 0.15 -3.22
C VAL A 82 5.56 -1.27 -3.26
N ILE A 83 5.86 -2.00 -4.32
CA ILE A 83 5.41 -3.38 -4.52
C ILE A 83 6.62 -4.30 -4.53
N ASP A 84 6.59 -5.26 -3.63
CA ASP A 84 7.46 -6.43 -3.68
C ASP A 84 6.95 -7.36 -4.79
N ALA A 85 7.80 -7.69 -5.75
CA ALA A 85 7.51 -8.60 -6.85
C ALA A 85 8.42 -9.84 -6.82
N SER A 86 8.93 -10.20 -5.63
CA SER A 86 9.69 -11.42 -5.39
C SER A 86 8.86 -12.67 -5.71
N SER A 87 9.53 -13.81 -5.84
CA SER A 87 8.87 -15.07 -6.20
C SER A 87 7.82 -15.53 -5.18
N SER A 88 7.98 -15.22 -3.89
CA SER A 88 7.02 -15.52 -2.84
C SER A 88 5.68 -14.79 -3.02
N MET A 89 5.68 -13.62 -3.66
CA MET A 89 4.48 -12.83 -3.93
C MET A 89 3.56 -13.44 -5.01
N TYR A 90 4.05 -14.42 -5.77
CA TYR A 90 3.21 -15.18 -6.71
C TYR A 90 2.39 -16.30 -6.02
N TYR A 91 2.61 -16.51 -4.72
CA TYR A 91 1.81 -17.45 -3.96
C TYR A 91 0.43 -16.91 -3.59
N PRO A 92 -0.64 -17.72 -3.63
CA PRO A 92 -0.73 -19.09 -4.16
C PRO A 92 -0.49 -19.16 -5.68
N ASN A 93 0.23 -20.21 -6.10
CA ASN A 93 0.66 -20.35 -7.49
C ASN A 93 -0.49 -20.91 -8.36
N PHE A 94 -1.37 -20.05 -8.81
CA PHE A 94 -2.42 -20.38 -9.77
C PHE A 94 -1.92 -20.18 -11.20
N GLU A 95 -2.33 -21.03 -12.14
CA GLU A 95 -2.04 -20.83 -13.57
C GLU A 95 -2.58 -19.48 -14.08
N LYS A 96 -3.76 -19.09 -13.60
CA LYS A 96 -4.40 -17.80 -13.89
C LYS A 96 -5.02 -17.26 -12.61
N PRO A 97 -4.30 -16.43 -11.84
CA PRO A 97 -4.87 -15.79 -10.67
C PRO A 97 -5.98 -14.82 -11.08
N THR A 98 -7.05 -14.77 -10.30
CA THR A 98 -8.20 -13.89 -10.50
C THR A 98 -8.47 -13.10 -9.23
N LEU A 99 -9.33 -12.08 -9.27
CA LEU A 99 -9.70 -11.34 -8.06
C LEU A 99 -10.50 -12.18 -7.05
N GLU A 100 -11.13 -13.26 -7.48
CA GLU A 100 -11.82 -14.22 -6.59
C GLU A 100 -10.83 -15.20 -5.94
N LYS A 101 -9.74 -15.50 -6.65
CA LYS A 101 -8.63 -16.36 -6.19
C LYS A 101 -7.31 -15.64 -6.50
N PRO A 102 -6.99 -14.59 -5.74
CA PRO A 102 -5.80 -13.80 -6.00
C PRO A 102 -4.56 -14.49 -5.45
N ASN A 103 -3.42 -14.22 -6.07
CA ASN A 103 -2.15 -14.31 -5.40
C ASN A 103 -1.78 -12.96 -4.76
N LYS A 104 -0.73 -12.92 -3.96
CA LYS A 104 -0.31 -11.70 -3.25
C LYS A 104 0.07 -10.58 -4.22
N LEU A 105 0.77 -10.91 -5.31
CA LEU A 105 1.17 -9.92 -6.32
C LEU A 105 -0.05 -9.30 -7.02
N LEU A 106 -1.00 -10.11 -7.48
CA LEU A 106 -2.22 -9.62 -8.12
C LEU A 106 -2.97 -8.66 -7.18
N LEU A 107 -3.17 -9.06 -5.92
CA LEU A 107 -3.82 -8.19 -4.93
C LEU A 107 -3.06 -6.88 -4.73
N SER A 108 -1.72 -6.92 -4.63
CA SER A 108 -0.86 -5.73 -4.48
C SER A 108 -0.99 -4.77 -5.65
N VAL A 109 -1.01 -5.29 -6.87
CA VAL A 109 -1.15 -4.51 -8.10
C VAL A 109 -2.51 -3.81 -8.15
N TYR A 110 -3.59 -4.55 -7.92
CA TYR A 110 -4.94 -3.97 -7.90
C TYR A 110 -5.15 -3.02 -6.71
N ALA A 111 -4.63 -3.35 -5.54
CA ALA A 111 -4.65 -2.45 -4.37
C ALA A 111 -3.92 -1.14 -4.66
N SER A 112 -2.74 -1.21 -5.29
CA SER A 112 -1.99 -0.03 -5.70
C SER A 112 -2.75 0.83 -6.71
N ALA A 113 -3.44 0.21 -7.69
CA ALA A 113 -4.28 0.91 -8.64
C ALA A 113 -5.47 1.62 -7.97
N VAL A 114 -6.12 0.94 -7.01
CA VAL A 114 -7.22 1.50 -6.22
C VAL A 114 -6.73 2.67 -5.36
N MET A 115 -5.60 2.51 -4.66
CA MET A 115 -4.98 3.58 -3.87
C MET A 115 -4.59 4.77 -4.74
N MET A 116 -4.00 4.52 -5.91
CA MET A 116 -3.66 5.58 -6.85
C MET A 116 -4.90 6.36 -7.32
N ASN A 117 -6.02 5.68 -7.59
CA ASN A 117 -7.27 6.36 -7.97
C ASN A 117 -7.82 7.22 -6.83
N LEU A 118 -7.76 6.73 -5.59
CA LEU A 118 -8.17 7.47 -4.41
C LEU A 118 -7.31 8.74 -4.21
N LEU A 119 -5.98 8.59 -4.28
CA LEU A 119 -5.03 9.70 -4.17
C LEU A 119 -5.20 10.73 -5.30
N LYS A 120 -5.43 10.26 -6.54
CA LYS A 120 -5.76 11.12 -7.69
C LYS A 120 -7.00 11.98 -7.43
N LYS A 121 -8.07 11.41 -6.86
CA LYS A 121 -9.28 12.18 -6.48
C LYS A 121 -8.98 13.24 -5.42
N GLN A 122 -8.00 12.99 -4.54
CA GLN A 122 -7.55 13.90 -3.50
C GLN A 122 -6.50 14.92 -3.99
N ARG A 123 -6.13 14.88 -5.28
CA ARG A 123 -5.06 15.68 -5.90
C ARG A 123 -3.68 15.48 -5.29
N ASP A 124 -3.45 14.34 -4.63
CA ASP A 124 -2.17 13.96 -4.08
C ASP A 124 -1.19 13.50 -5.16
N ALA A 125 0.10 13.69 -4.92
CA ALA A 125 1.13 13.23 -5.83
C ALA A 125 1.47 11.76 -5.58
N VAL A 126 1.49 10.95 -6.63
CA VAL A 126 1.72 9.49 -6.54
C VAL A 126 2.94 9.09 -7.35
N GLY A 127 3.74 8.18 -6.81
CA GLY A 127 4.81 7.46 -7.48
C GLY A 127 4.67 5.96 -7.26
N LEU A 128 5.38 5.18 -8.06
CA LEU A 128 5.45 3.72 -7.98
C LEU A 128 6.90 3.28 -7.92
N SER A 129 7.20 2.34 -7.05
CA SER A 129 8.44 1.56 -7.05
C SER A 129 8.09 0.08 -7.04
N VAL A 130 8.82 -0.71 -7.82
CA VAL A 130 8.70 -2.16 -7.84
C VAL A 130 10.10 -2.74 -7.69
N PHE A 131 10.23 -3.73 -6.83
CA PHE A 131 11.49 -4.40 -6.62
C PHE A 131 11.32 -5.92 -6.60
N THR A 132 12.37 -6.61 -7.00
CA THR A 132 12.58 -8.05 -6.87
C THR A 132 13.88 -8.26 -6.07
N ASP A 133 14.93 -8.73 -6.72
CA ASP A 133 16.31 -8.74 -6.24
C ASP A 133 16.99 -7.35 -6.34
N LYS A 134 16.41 -6.44 -7.09
CA LYS A 134 16.84 -5.06 -7.28
C LYS A 134 15.65 -4.14 -7.48
N LEU A 135 15.90 -2.85 -7.57
CA LEU A 135 14.88 -1.88 -7.96
C LEU A 135 14.63 -1.97 -9.47
N ASP A 136 13.49 -2.54 -9.85
CA ASP A 136 13.14 -2.76 -11.27
C ASP A 136 12.44 -1.53 -11.88
N VAL A 137 11.54 -0.91 -11.12
CA VAL A 137 10.79 0.28 -11.54
C VAL A 137 10.83 1.32 -10.45
N HIS A 138 11.08 2.56 -10.83
CA HIS A 138 10.89 3.72 -9.96
C HIS A 138 10.32 4.90 -10.73
N THR A 139 9.23 5.47 -10.24
CA THR A 139 8.65 6.69 -10.79
C THR A 139 8.54 7.75 -9.68
N PRO A 140 8.86 9.03 -9.97
CA PRO A 140 8.75 10.10 -8.98
C PRO A 140 7.30 10.43 -8.66
N ASN A 141 7.05 11.05 -7.53
CA ASN A 141 5.71 11.49 -7.13
C ASN A 141 5.22 12.67 -7.97
N LYS A 142 4.16 12.49 -8.77
CA LYS A 142 3.56 13.54 -9.61
C LYS A 142 2.03 13.43 -9.60
N THR A 143 1.37 14.56 -9.94
CA THR A 143 -0.10 14.68 -10.00
C THR A 143 -0.65 14.66 -11.43
N THR A 144 0.21 14.62 -12.46
CA THR A 144 -0.21 14.75 -13.85
C THR A 144 -0.89 13.49 -14.38
N GLN A 145 -1.93 13.66 -15.19
CA GLN A 145 -2.66 12.53 -15.78
C GLN A 145 -1.77 11.64 -16.65
N ARG A 146 -0.79 12.24 -17.38
CA ARG A 146 0.17 11.48 -18.16
C ARG A 146 1.00 10.54 -17.28
N HIS A 147 1.43 11.03 -16.10
CA HIS A 147 2.19 10.23 -15.14
C HIS A 147 1.34 9.08 -14.56
N HIS A 148 0.08 9.33 -14.23
CA HIS A 148 -0.83 8.29 -13.76
C HIS A 148 -1.01 7.16 -14.79
N ARG A 149 -1.08 7.49 -16.10
CA ARG A 149 -1.13 6.46 -17.15
C ARG A 149 0.13 5.60 -17.21
N VAL A 150 1.32 6.21 -16.99
CA VAL A 150 2.57 5.45 -16.89
C VAL A 150 2.49 4.46 -15.73
N ILE A 151 2.04 4.89 -14.55
CA ILE A 151 1.91 3.99 -13.39
C ILE A 151 0.94 2.84 -13.71
N TYR A 152 -0.23 3.11 -14.28
CA TYR A 152 -1.18 2.05 -14.67
C TYR A 152 -0.55 1.07 -15.66
N HIS A 153 0.21 1.55 -16.63
CA HIS A 153 0.91 0.71 -17.60
C HIS A 153 1.93 -0.21 -16.91
N GLU A 154 2.73 0.33 -15.98
CA GLU A 154 3.69 -0.48 -15.21
C GLU A 154 2.97 -1.54 -14.36
N LEU A 155 1.85 -1.19 -13.71
CA LEU A 155 1.04 -2.14 -12.95
C LEU A 155 0.48 -3.26 -13.86
N GLU A 156 0.02 -2.94 -15.07
CA GLU A 156 -0.45 -3.92 -16.04
C GLU A 156 0.69 -4.83 -16.55
N ASN A 157 1.90 -4.27 -16.71
CA ASN A 157 3.07 -5.05 -17.12
C ASN A 157 3.46 -6.07 -16.06
N LEU A 158 3.36 -5.74 -14.76
CA LEU A 158 3.61 -6.70 -13.69
C LEU A 158 2.70 -7.93 -13.75
N LEU A 159 1.45 -7.76 -14.19
CA LEU A 159 0.51 -8.87 -14.33
C LEU A 159 0.78 -9.79 -15.52
N LYS A 160 1.64 -9.36 -16.47
CA LYS A 160 2.02 -10.14 -17.66
C LYS A 160 3.26 -10.99 -17.45
N VAL A 161 3.99 -10.77 -16.35
CA VAL A 161 5.22 -11.51 -16.05
C VAL A 161 4.84 -12.89 -15.50
N ASP A 162 5.31 -13.95 -16.16
CA ASP A 162 5.09 -15.31 -15.69
C ASP A 162 5.91 -15.60 -14.42
N ALA A 163 5.28 -16.18 -13.42
CA ALA A 163 5.90 -16.61 -12.16
C ALA A 163 7.16 -17.50 -12.37
N LYS A 164 7.17 -18.30 -13.43
CA LYS A 164 8.28 -19.22 -13.76
C LYS A 164 9.56 -18.53 -14.25
N ALA A 165 9.47 -17.27 -14.68
CA ALA A 165 10.63 -16.51 -15.15
C ALA A 165 11.37 -15.78 -14.02
N SER A 166 10.85 -15.79 -12.81
CA SER A 166 11.28 -14.95 -11.69
C SER A 166 11.74 -15.75 -10.48
N ILE A 167 12.56 -16.79 -10.66
CA ILE A 167 13.31 -17.37 -9.51
C ILE A 167 14.44 -16.38 -9.21
N LYS A 168 14.19 -15.43 -8.33
CA LYS A 168 15.16 -14.41 -7.93
C LYS A 168 15.19 -14.34 -6.41
N LYS A 169 16.41 -14.43 -5.85
CA LYS A 169 16.65 -14.24 -4.43
C LYS A 169 16.28 -12.81 -4.02
N THR A 170 15.64 -12.66 -2.90
CA THR A 170 15.20 -11.37 -2.40
C THR A 170 16.37 -10.57 -1.85
N ALA A 171 16.89 -9.59 -2.60
CA ALA A 171 17.79 -8.55 -2.10
C ALA A 171 16.99 -7.27 -1.74
N SER A 172 15.87 -7.45 -1.08
CA SER A 172 14.88 -6.39 -0.78
C SER A 172 15.47 -5.20 0.00
N ILE A 173 16.49 -5.44 0.81
CA ILE A 173 17.10 -4.40 1.67
C ILE A 173 17.77 -3.32 0.83
N ASP A 174 18.60 -3.69 -0.14
CA ASP A 174 19.31 -2.73 -0.99
C ASP A 174 18.35 -1.92 -1.87
N ALA A 175 17.31 -2.58 -2.39
CA ALA A 175 16.26 -1.92 -3.15
C ALA A 175 15.47 -0.91 -2.28
N LEU A 176 15.13 -1.27 -1.04
CA LEU A 176 14.45 -0.38 -0.11
C LEU A 176 15.33 0.80 0.32
N HIS A 177 16.65 0.60 0.49
CA HIS A 177 17.59 1.71 0.72
C HIS A 177 17.60 2.67 -0.47
N GLN A 178 17.71 2.18 -1.70
CA GLN A 178 17.64 3.01 -2.90
C GLN A 178 16.33 3.78 -2.98
N ILE A 179 15.18 3.12 -2.72
CA ILE A 179 13.87 3.78 -2.69
C ILE A 179 13.86 4.91 -1.65
N SER A 180 14.42 4.66 -0.45
CA SER A 180 14.49 5.67 0.61
C SER A 180 15.28 6.92 0.22
N GLU A 181 16.30 6.80 -0.62
CA GLU A 181 17.07 7.93 -1.13
C GLU A 181 16.38 8.67 -2.26
N MET A 182 15.64 7.93 -3.12
CA MET A 182 15.01 8.50 -4.31
C MET A 182 13.67 9.18 -3.99
N VAL A 183 12.96 8.72 -2.97
CA VAL A 183 11.65 9.27 -2.57
C VAL A 183 11.83 10.63 -1.88
N HIS A 184 11.01 11.59 -2.28
CA HIS A 184 11.06 12.93 -1.68
C HIS A 184 10.76 12.87 -0.18
N LYS A 185 11.61 13.48 0.66
CA LYS A 185 11.45 13.50 2.13
C LYS A 185 10.05 13.89 2.57
N ARG A 186 9.61 13.36 3.71
CA ARG A 186 8.25 13.57 4.26
C ARG A 186 7.13 13.09 3.35
N SER A 187 7.34 11.96 2.67
CA SER A 187 6.30 11.29 1.89
C SER A 187 5.65 10.19 2.71
N LEU A 188 4.43 9.81 2.33
CA LEU A 188 3.82 8.56 2.75
C LEU A 188 4.37 7.45 1.85
N VAL A 189 4.86 6.37 2.44
CA VAL A 189 5.35 5.19 1.73
C VAL A 189 4.46 4.01 2.09
N MET A 190 3.81 3.43 1.11
CA MET A 190 2.94 2.26 1.25
C MET A 190 3.65 1.06 0.63
N ILE A 191 3.97 0.07 1.44
CA ILE A 191 4.76 -1.09 1.02
C ILE A 191 3.87 -2.33 1.07
N PHE A 192 3.80 -3.05 -0.05
CA PHE A 192 3.09 -4.32 -0.19
C PHE A 192 4.12 -5.44 -0.28
N THR A 193 4.19 -6.30 0.74
CA THR A 193 5.16 -7.41 0.83
C THR A 193 4.61 -8.52 1.70
N ASP A 194 5.08 -9.73 1.52
CA ASP A 194 4.81 -10.85 2.41
C ASP A 194 5.87 -11.03 3.50
N PHE A 195 6.92 -10.21 3.48
CA PHE A 195 7.99 -10.18 4.47
C PHE A 195 8.68 -11.55 4.68
N ILE A 196 8.64 -12.41 3.69
CA ILE A 196 9.32 -13.71 3.72
C ILE A 196 10.75 -13.49 3.20
N SER A 197 11.74 -13.76 4.04
CA SER A 197 13.14 -13.83 3.64
C SER A 197 13.81 -14.91 4.45
N ASN A 198 14.27 -15.94 3.78
CA ASN A 198 14.92 -17.09 4.41
C ASN A 198 16.38 -16.81 4.80
N ASP A 199 17.01 -15.82 4.16
CA ASP A 199 18.46 -15.60 4.27
C ASP A 199 18.85 -14.46 5.23
N LYS A 200 17.89 -13.69 5.77
CA LYS A 200 18.19 -12.49 6.58
C LYS A 200 17.33 -12.40 7.82
N THR A 201 17.92 -11.93 8.91
CA THR A 201 17.20 -11.70 10.15
C THR A 201 16.22 -10.55 10.03
N LEU A 202 15.18 -10.54 10.86
CA LEU A 202 14.25 -9.39 10.94
C LEU A 202 14.97 -8.06 11.22
N ASP A 203 16.08 -8.11 11.98
CA ASP A 203 16.88 -6.91 12.26
C ASP A 203 17.51 -6.31 11.01
N GLU A 204 18.09 -7.13 10.15
CA GLU A 204 18.67 -6.70 8.89
C GLU A 204 17.61 -6.12 7.93
N GLN A 205 16.45 -6.75 7.86
CA GLN A 205 15.35 -6.24 7.05
C GLN A 205 14.87 -4.86 7.56
N PHE A 206 14.80 -4.68 8.88
CA PHE A 206 14.37 -3.42 9.47
C PHE A 206 15.37 -2.27 9.33
N GLU A 207 16.64 -2.52 8.98
CA GLU A 207 17.60 -1.44 8.69
C GLU A 207 17.13 -0.54 7.54
N ALA A 208 16.59 -1.13 6.46
CA ALA A 208 16.04 -0.35 5.35
C ALA A 208 14.79 0.47 5.77
N TYR A 209 13.93 -0.10 6.61
CA TYR A 209 12.77 0.63 7.16
C TYR A 209 13.17 1.74 8.12
N LYS A 210 14.24 1.57 8.90
CA LYS A 210 14.84 2.65 9.72
C LYS A 210 15.29 3.81 8.84
N HIS A 211 15.90 3.53 7.68
CA HIS A 211 16.33 4.55 6.74
C HIS A 211 15.15 5.38 6.21
N LEU A 212 14.04 4.73 5.84
CA LEU A 212 12.80 5.41 5.49
C LEU A 212 12.31 6.34 6.62
N LYS A 213 12.29 5.87 7.86
CA LYS A 213 11.87 6.69 9.01
C LYS A 213 12.85 7.83 9.30
N HIS A 214 14.15 7.62 9.13
CA HIS A 214 15.17 8.67 9.26
C HIS A 214 14.91 9.83 8.28
N ASN A 215 14.49 9.55 7.06
CA ASN A 215 14.09 10.53 6.04
C ASN A 215 12.72 11.17 6.32
N LYS A 216 12.15 10.91 7.50
CA LYS A 216 10.85 11.43 7.98
C LYS A 216 9.66 10.98 7.13
N HIS A 217 9.76 9.81 6.49
CA HIS A 217 8.61 9.21 5.82
C HIS A 217 7.62 8.65 6.83
N GLU A 218 6.34 8.76 6.51
CA GLU A 218 5.31 7.95 7.12
C GLU A 218 5.24 6.63 6.37
N VAL A 219 5.27 5.50 7.08
CA VAL A 219 5.33 4.18 6.45
C VAL A 219 4.12 3.36 6.87
N ILE A 220 3.40 2.83 5.89
CA ILE A 220 2.38 1.80 6.07
C ILE A 220 2.91 0.53 5.40
N LEU A 221 3.04 -0.53 6.18
CA LEU A 221 3.48 -1.84 5.73
C LEU A 221 2.26 -2.75 5.62
N PHE A 222 1.87 -3.10 4.41
CA PHE A 222 0.83 -4.09 4.14
C PHE A 222 1.48 -5.47 4.07
N TYR A 223 1.30 -6.24 5.14
CA TYR A 223 1.75 -7.61 5.23
C TYR A 223 0.71 -8.53 4.61
N LEU A 224 1.03 -9.06 3.44
CA LEU A 224 0.13 -9.94 2.69
C LEU A 224 0.35 -11.39 3.07
N SER A 225 -0.72 -12.10 3.36
CA SER A 225 -0.66 -13.54 3.66
C SER A 225 -1.89 -14.27 3.10
N GLU A 226 -1.71 -15.55 2.86
CA GLU A 226 -2.78 -16.53 2.65
C GLU A 226 -2.90 -17.36 3.94
N PRO A 227 -3.84 -17.00 4.85
CA PRO A 227 -3.86 -17.57 6.20
C PRO A 227 -4.10 -19.07 6.26
N THR A 228 -4.84 -19.64 5.30
CA THR A 228 -5.22 -21.04 5.29
C THR A 228 -3.97 -21.94 5.20
N THR A 229 -3.12 -21.64 4.25
CA THR A 229 -1.92 -22.47 3.97
C THR A 229 -0.64 -21.94 4.60
N GLU A 230 -0.43 -20.61 4.61
CA GLU A 230 0.81 -20.00 5.12
C GLU A 230 0.84 -19.80 6.63
N ILE A 231 -0.31 -19.73 7.29
CA ILE A 231 -0.35 -19.54 8.75
C ILE A 231 -0.84 -20.80 9.46
N ASN A 232 -1.93 -21.36 8.98
CA ASN A 232 -2.58 -22.52 9.63
C ASN A 232 -2.10 -23.87 9.10
N LEU A 233 -1.40 -23.92 7.95
CA LEU A 233 -0.97 -25.15 7.28
C LEU A 233 -2.14 -26.12 7.02
N GLU A 234 -3.31 -25.58 6.63
CA GLU A 234 -4.54 -26.34 6.38
C GLU A 234 -4.48 -27.00 5.00
N PHE A 235 -4.07 -28.26 4.98
CA PHE A 235 -4.02 -29.12 3.80
C PHE A 235 -4.77 -30.41 4.07
N ASP A 236 -5.20 -31.09 3.00
CA ASP A 236 -5.76 -32.44 3.12
C ASP A 236 -4.80 -33.40 3.83
N ASN A 237 -5.34 -34.43 4.49
CA ASN A 237 -4.54 -35.41 5.22
C ASN A 237 -3.86 -36.41 4.25
N LYS A 238 -2.87 -35.89 3.50
CA LYS A 238 -2.01 -36.66 2.60
C LYS A 238 -0.59 -36.05 2.56
N PRO A 239 0.44 -36.82 2.15
CA PRO A 239 1.76 -36.26 1.93
C PRO A 239 1.77 -35.25 0.79
N TYR A 240 2.42 -34.10 1.01
CA TYR A 240 2.67 -33.08 0.01
C TYR A 240 4.15 -32.92 -0.25
N LYS A 241 4.48 -32.54 -1.48
CA LYS A 241 5.79 -32.08 -1.87
C LYS A 241 5.77 -30.56 -1.83
N PHE A 242 6.45 -29.99 -0.85
CA PHE A 242 6.67 -28.56 -0.76
C PHE A 242 7.91 -28.20 -1.55
N ILE A 243 7.85 -27.12 -2.29
CA ILE A 243 8.97 -26.59 -3.07
C ILE A 243 9.15 -25.14 -2.61
N ASP A 244 10.34 -24.84 -2.12
CA ASP A 244 10.71 -23.47 -1.80
C ASP A 244 10.81 -22.68 -3.11
N VAL A 245 10.06 -21.59 -3.21
CA VAL A 245 9.98 -20.79 -4.44
C VAL A 245 11.23 -19.94 -4.68
N GLU A 246 12.08 -19.75 -3.65
CA GLU A 246 13.32 -18.96 -3.76
C GLU A 246 14.55 -19.85 -3.99
N SER A 247 14.68 -20.98 -3.27
CA SER A 247 15.82 -21.87 -3.38
C SER A 247 15.58 -23.03 -4.36
N GLY A 248 14.33 -23.38 -4.63
CA GLY A 248 13.94 -24.56 -5.39
C GLY A 248 14.10 -25.87 -4.61
N GLU A 249 14.43 -25.82 -3.32
CA GLU A 249 14.54 -27.00 -2.47
C GLU A 249 13.20 -27.72 -2.31
N GLU A 250 13.24 -29.03 -2.29
CA GLU A 250 12.05 -29.87 -2.23
C GLU A 250 11.99 -30.63 -0.92
N MET A 251 10.88 -30.53 -0.21
CA MET A 251 10.64 -31.29 1.02
C MET A 251 9.32 -32.05 0.92
N LYS A 252 9.35 -33.36 1.22
CA LYS A 252 8.13 -34.16 1.34
C LYS A 252 7.75 -34.27 2.81
N LEU A 253 6.57 -33.79 3.18
CA LEU A 253 6.05 -33.91 4.54
C LEU A 253 4.52 -34.04 4.56
N SER A 254 4.01 -34.52 5.67
CA SER A 254 2.59 -34.59 5.97
C SER A 254 2.21 -33.36 6.83
N PRO A 255 1.51 -32.35 6.27
CA PRO A 255 1.30 -31.06 6.93
C PRO A 255 0.66 -31.16 8.32
N HIS A 256 -0.30 -32.07 8.49
CA HIS A 256 -1.04 -32.25 9.74
C HIS A 256 -0.15 -32.60 10.95
N LEU A 257 1.02 -33.23 10.73
CA LEU A 257 1.96 -33.56 11.82
C LEU A 257 2.69 -32.32 12.35
N TYR A 258 2.78 -31.29 11.55
CA TYR A 258 3.55 -30.07 11.86
C TYR A 258 2.65 -28.83 12.06
N ALA A 259 1.33 -28.94 11.82
CA ALA A 259 0.43 -27.80 11.79
C ALA A 259 0.46 -26.96 13.08
N GLU A 260 0.45 -27.60 14.26
CA GLU A 260 0.48 -26.87 15.54
C GLU A 260 1.80 -26.14 15.78
N SER A 261 2.93 -26.81 15.52
CA SER A 261 4.25 -26.20 15.67
C SER A 261 4.48 -25.06 14.68
N PHE A 262 4.08 -25.28 13.44
CA PHE A 262 4.15 -24.27 12.38
C PHE A 262 3.28 -23.05 12.69
N LYS A 263 2.04 -23.25 13.10
CA LYS A 263 1.12 -22.17 13.53
C LYS A 263 1.72 -21.35 14.66
N LYS A 264 2.31 -22.02 15.67
CA LYS A 264 2.98 -21.33 16.78
C LYS A 264 4.17 -20.51 16.31
N GLN A 265 4.97 -21.05 15.39
CA GLN A 265 6.12 -20.35 14.80
C GLN A 265 5.68 -19.12 13.98
N SER A 266 4.68 -19.26 13.12
CA SER A 266 4.11 -18.18 12.32
C SER A 266 3.54 -17.08 13.21
N GLN A 267 2.83 -17.44 14.29
CA GLN A 267 2.32 -16.47 15.27
C GLN A 267 3.44 -15.73 16.02
N ASN A 268 4.51 -16.42 16.37
CA ASN A 268 5.67 -15.79 17.02
C ASN A 268 6.37 -14.82 16.07
N HIS A 269 6.59 -15.22 14.83
CA HIS A 269 7.16 -14.34 13.80
C HIS A 269 6.30 -13.07 13.61
N LEU A 270 4.98 -13.23 13.49
CA LEU A 270 4.06 -12.08 13.37
C LEU A 270 4.09 -11.18 14.60
N LYS A 271 4.19 -11.73 15.82
CA LYS A 271 4.35 -10.95 17.05
C LYS A 271 5.64 -10.14 17.04
N GLU A 272 6.74 -10.75 16.63
CA GLU A 272 8.04 -10.10 16.54
C GLU A 272 8.00 -8.96 15.49
N LEU A 273 7.42 -9.21 14.33
CA LEU A 273 7.19 -8.21 13.28
C LEU A 273 6.37 -7.02 13.82
N LYS A 274 5.27 -7.29 14.56
CA LYS A 274 4.46 -6.25 15.19
C LYS A 274 5.25 -5.40 16.19
N LEU A 275 6.06 -6.04 17.03
CA LEU A 275 6.90 -5.33 17.99
C LEU A 275 7.93 -4.43 17.30
N LYS A 276 8.59 -4.93 16.25
CA LYS A 276 9.53 -4.15 15.44
C LYS A 276 8.85 -2.97 14.75
N CYS A 277 7.70 -3.19 14.12
CA CYS A 277 6.94 -2.11 13.50
C CYS A 277 6.54 -1.02 14.53
N LEU A 278 6.09 -1.43 15.71
CA LEU A 278 5.76 -0.49 16.79
C LEU A 278 6.99 0.31 17.26
N GLN A 279 8.13 -0.37 17.46
CA GLN A 279 9.40 0.25 17.86
C GLN A 279 9.82 1.35 16.87
N TYR A 280 9.67 1.13 15.56
CA TYR A 280 10.06 2.07 14.52
C TYR A 280 8.94 2.99 14.04
N LYS A 281 7.78 2.97 14.71
CA LYS A 281 6.60 3.78 14.34
C LYS A 281 6.17 3.56 12.88
N ILE A 282 6.14 2.29 12.47
CA ILE A 282 5.64 1.82 11.18
C ILE A 282 4.23 1.27 11.43
N ASP A 283 3.26 1.68 10.63
CA ASP A 283 1.91 1.14 10.72
C ASP A 283 1.86 -0.20 9.97
N LEU A 284 1.76 -1.30 10.71
CA LEU A 284 1.59 -2.63 10.15
C LEU A 284 0.10 -2.92 9.94
N VAL A 285 -0.24 -3.34 8.73
CA VAL A 285 -1.57 -3.76 8.34
C VAL A 285 -1.53 -5.19 7.83
N GLU A 286 -2.14 -6.11 8.56
CA GLU A 286 -2.28 -7.50 8.12
C GLU A 286 -3.36 -7.58 7.05
N VAL A 287 -3.00 -8.12 5.89
CA VAL A 287 -3.88 -8.25 4.73
C VAL A 287 -4.04 -9.73 4.38
N ASP A 288 -5.21 -10.26 4.65
CA ASP A 288 -5.66 -11.55 4.14
C ASP A 288 -6.05 -11.37 2.66
N ILE A 289 -5.34 -12.03 1.75
CA ILE A 289 -5.55 -11.87 0.31
C ILE A 289 -6.96 -12.26 -0.14
N ASN A 290 -7.67 -13.08 0.64
CA ASN A 290 -9.03 -13.54 0.33
C ASN A 290 -10.12 -12.55 0.76
N LYS A 291 -9.78 -11.47 1.51
CA LYS A 291 -10.75 -10.51 2.08
C LYS A 291 -10.95 -9.22 1.27
N GLY A 292 -10.23 -9.07 0.17
CA GLY A 292 -10.36 -7.90 -0.71
C GLY A 292 -9.69 -6.63 -0.16
N PHE A 293 -10.15 -5.45 -0.63
CA PHE A 293 -9.43 -4.17 -0.50
C PHE A 293 -9.85 -3.33 0.72
N ASP A 294 -10.93 -3.69 1.43
CA ASP A 294 -11.50 -2.84 2.50
C ASP A 294 -10.51 -2.54 3.62
N THR A 295 -9.72 -3.55 4.01
CA THR A 295 -8.68 -3.39 5.06
C THR A 295 -7.64 -2.37 4.64
N ILE A 296 -7.19 -2.40 3.38
CA ILE A 296 -6.18 -1.50 2.83
C ILE A 296 -6.71 -0.07 2.79
N LEU A 297 -7.90 0.13 2.22
CA LEU A 297 -8.54 1.44 2.10
C LEU A 297 -8.83 2.06 3.47
N ASN A 298 -9.38 1.30 4.40
CA ASN A 298 -9.67 1.78 5.76
C ASN A 298 -8.40 2.20 6.50
N SER A 299 -7.34 1.40 6.41
CA SER A 299 -6.07 1.70 7.08
C SER A 299 -5.45 3.00 6.59
N TYR A 300 -5.48 3.25 5.28
CA TYR A 300 -5.04 4.51 4.71
C TYR A 300 -5.88 5.69 5.21
N LEU A 301 -7.20 5.57 5.21
CA LEU A 301 -8.08 6.67 5.64
C LEU A 301 -7.89 7.00 7.13
N LEU A 302 -7.74 5.99 7.99
CA LEU A 302 -7.43 6.18 9.41
C LEU A 302 -6.06 6.86 9.60
N LYS A 303 -5.07 6.48 8.81
CA LYS A 303 -3.75 7.14 8.83
C LYS A 303 -3.86 8.59 8.42
N ARG A 304 -4.57 8.87 7.32
CA ARG A 304 -4.74 10.23 6.83
C ARG A 304 -5.42 11.15 7.85
N GLN A 305 -6.43 10.67 8.57
CA GLN A 305 -7.07 11.44 9.64
C GLN A 305 -6.12 11.84 10.77
N LYS A 306 -5.10 11.04 11.05
CA LYS A 306 -4.10 11.33 12.08
C LYS A 306 -2.99 12.28 11.60
N MET A 307 -2.87 12.51 10.30
CA MET A 307 -1.84 13.37 9.70
C MET A 307 -2.29 14.84 9.61
N PHE A 308 -3.59 15.09 9.70
CA PHE A 308 -4.24 16.40 9.65
C PHE A 308 -5.10 16.66 10.88
#